data_4af52414b33a9028677cebfaefe4f40e
#
_entry.id   4af52414b33a9028677cebfaefe4f40e
#
_cell.length_a   1.000
_cell.length_b   1.000
_cell.length_c   1.000
_cell.angle_alpha   90.00
_cell.angle_beta   90.00
_cell.angle_gamma   90.00
#
_symmetry.space_group_name_H-M   'P 1'
#
loop_
_entity.id
_entity.type
_entity.pdbx_description
1 polymer ?
#
loop_
_entity_poly.entity_id
_entity_poly.type
_entity_poly.pdbx_seq_one_letter_code
_entity_poly.pdbx_strand_id
1 'polypeptide(L)'
;MVFSPGGLLAALYDKIHLVPFGEYLPLQSTLEAIGLEQLTRLRGGFAAGPKPRPLIAVPGLPKIGPLVCYEAIFPAAIVQGAERPGVLVNLTNDGWFGNTTGPRQHLHQARVRAAEEGIPILRVANNGISAVIDARGAVLQRLDLDVKGVIDAVVPGALAPPPYARLGDGPFAAMLVV
;
A
#
# COMPACT_ATOMS: atom_id res chain seq x y z
N MET A 1 3.70 -10.85 -7.24
CA MET A 1 4.71 -11.56 -8.07
C MET A 1 4.98 -10.75 -9.31
N VAL A 2 6.22 -10.69 -9.75
CA VAL A 2 6.65 -10.09 -11.02
C VAL A 2 7.27 -11.20 -11.87
N PHE A 3 6.87 -11.29 -13.13
CA PHE A 3 7.39 -12.27 -14.06
C PHE A 3 8.19 -11.57 -15.17
N SER A 4 9.27 -12.20 -15.61
CA SER A 4 10.02 -11.77 -16.79
C SER A 4 9.21 -12.03 -18.08
N PRO A 5 9.60 -11.43 -19.21
CA PRO A 5 8.96 -11.74 -20.51
C PRO A 5 8.97 -13.23 -20.87
N GLY A 6 9.92 -14.00 -20.36
CA GLY A 6 10.00 -15.46 -20.52
C GLY A 6 9.17 -16.26 -19.51
N GLY A 7 8.34 -15.63 -18.68
CA GLY A 7 7.47 -16.29 -17.71
C GLY A 7 8.16 -16.75 -16.43
N LEU A 8 9.44 -16.43 -16.23
CA LEU A 8 10.16 -16.76 -15.01
C LEU A 8 9.81 -15.78 -13.89
N LEU A 9 9.68 -16.28 -12.66
CA LEU A 9 9.46 -15.43 -11.48
C LEU A 9 10.70 -14.55 -11.25
N ALA A 10 10.53 -13.24 -11.47
CA ALA A 10 11.59 -12.25 -11.30
C ALA A 10 11.61 -11.64 -9.89
N ALA A 11 10.44 -11.44 -9.27
CA ALA A 11 10.34 -10.93 -7.90
C ALA A 11 9.06 -11.39 -7.22
N LEU A 12 9.15 -11.52 -5.90
CA LEU A 12 8.03 -11.84 -5.01
C LEU A 12 7.95 -10.78 -3.92
N TYR A 13 6.74 -10.40 -3.57
CA TYR A 13 6.45 -9.57 -2.41
C TYR A 13 5.33 -10.19 -1.60
N ASP A 14 5.59 -10.42 -0.33
CA ASP A 14 4.61 -10.83 0.66
C ASP A 14 4.22 -9.65 1.53
N LYS A 15 2.93 -9.48 1.76
CA LYS A 15 2.36 -8.39 2.55
C LYS A 15 2.96 -8.37 3.95
N ILE A 16 3.41 -7.20 4.40
CA ILE A 16 4.08 -7.03 5.70
C ILE A 16 3.08 -6.67 6.80
N HIS A 17 2.17 -5.73 6.52
CA HIS A 17 1.13 -5.31 7.47
C HIS A 17 -0.18 -6.01 7.18
N LEU A 18 -0.46 -7.04 7.96
CA LEU A 18 -1.69 -7.81 7.86
C LEU A 18 -2.86 -7.08 8.52
N VAL A 19 -4.08 -7.33 8.03
CA VAL A 19 -5.32 -6.77 8.58
C VAL A 19 -5.72 -7.53 9.84
N PRO A 20 -5.75 -6.88 11.02
CA PRO A 20 -6.21 -7.52 12.25
C PRO A 20 -7.65 -7.99 12.09
N PHE A 21 -7.97 -9.15 12.65
CA PHE A 21 -9.27 -9.85 12.57
C PHE A 21 -9.70 -10.25 11.15
N GLY A 22 -9.10 -9.67 10.13
CA GLY A 22 -9.33 -10.05 8.73
C GLY A 22 -8.39 -11.16 8.26
N GLU A 23 -7.09 -10.94 8.41
CA GLU A 23 -6.04 -11.82 7.89
C GLU A 23 -5.32 -12.59 9.02
N TYR A 24 -5.39 -12.10 10.24
CA TYR A 24 -4.90 -12.80 11.45
C TYR A 24 -5.72 -12.40 12.66
N LEU A 25 -5.68 -13.19 13.73
CA LEU A 25 -6.25 -12.84 15.02
C LEU A 25 -5.12 -12.36 15.97
N PRO A 26 -5.23 -11.17 16.58
CA PRO A 26 -4.43 -10.85 17.74
C PRO A 26 -4.65 -11.91 18.83
N LEU A 27 -3.60 -12.38 19.51
CA LEU A 27 -3.70 -13.48 20.48
C LEU A 27 -4.37 -14.75 19.91
N GLN A 28 -3.99 -15.13 18.70
CA GLN A 28 -4.65 -16.13 17.87
C GLN A 28 -5.02 -17.41 18.62
N SER A 29 -4.09 -18.03 19.35
CA SER A 29 -4.32 -19.27 20.09
C SER A 29 -5.43 -19.14 21.14
N THR A 30 -5.53 -18.00 21.79
CA THR A 30 -6.53 -17.73 22.83
C THR A 30 -7.91 -17.50 22.21
N LEU A 31 -7.98 -16.72 21.14
CA LEU A 31 -9.25 -16.40 20.48
C LEU A 31 -9.82 -17.61 19.72
N GLU A 32 -8.98 -18.40 19.07
CA GLU A 32 -9.40 -19.65 18.43
C GLU A 32 -9.90 -20.69 19.47
N ALA A 33 -9.31 -20.73 20.67
CA ALA A 33 -9.76 -21.63 21.74
C ALA A 33 -11.18 -21.32 22.23
N ILE A 34 -11.64 -20.08 22.11
CA ILE A 34 -13.02 -19.67 22.44
C ILE A 34 -13.94 -19.61 21.21
N GLY A 35 -13.52 -20.17 20.08
CA GLY A 35 -14.32 -20.29 18.86
C GLY A 35 -14.37 -19.05 17.96
N LEU A 36 -13.52 -18.06 18.20
CA LEU A 36 -13.40 -16.92 17.29
C LEU A 36 -12.44 -17.25 16.14
N GLU A 37 -12.88 -16.95 14.92
CA GLU A 37 -12.10 -17.12 13.71
C GLU A 37 -11.95 -15.76 12.98
N GLN A 38 -10.83 -15.55 12.28
CA GLN A 38 -10.70 -14.40 11.41
C GLN A 38 -11.65 -14.47 10.21
N LEU A 39 -11.96 -13.31 9.61
CA LEU A 39 -12.92 -13.24 8.48
C LEU A 39 -12.53 -14.12 7.29
N THR A 40 -11.25 -14.35 7.06
CA THR A 40 -10.76 -15.23 5.98
C THR A 40 -10.95 -16.72 6.30
N ARG A 41 -11.32 -17.08 7.53
CA ARG A 41 -11.49 -18.46 8.01
C ARG A 41 -10.29 -19.38 7.73
N LEU A 42 -9.13 -18.81 7.54
CA LEU A 42 -7.89 -19.55 7.33
C LEU A 42 -7.27 -19.83 8.70
N ARG A 43 -7.29 -21.07 9.15
CA ARG A 43 -6.68 -21.48 10.42
C ARG A 43 -5.20 -21.09 10.43
N GLY A 44 -4.75 -20.44 11.52
CA GLY A 44 -3.40 -19.90 11.62
C GLY A 44 -3.20 -18.53 10.98
N GLY A 45 -4.17 -18.01 10.23
CA GLY A 45 -4.05 -16.73 9.53
C GLY A 45 -3.02 -16.73 8.40
N PHE A 46 -2.74 -15.53 7.88
CA PHE A 46 -1.64 -15.31 6.94
C PHE A 46 -0.32 -15.05 7.68
N ALA A 47 0.80 -15.43 7.08
CA ALA A 47 2.13 -15.05 7.53
C ALA A 47 2.50 -13.67 6.94
N ALA A 48 3.06 -12.80 7.77
CA ALA A 48 3.59 -11.52 7.31
C ALA A 48 4.90 -11.71 6.54
N GLY A 49 5.12 -10.89 5.52
CA GLY A 49 6.37 -10.83 4.77
C GLY A 49 7.54 -10.26 5.61
N PRO A 50 8.77 -10.40 5.11
CA PRO A 50 9.98 -9.95 5.80
C PRO A 50 10.09 -8.42 5.81
N LYS A 51 10.73 -7.90 6.87
CA LYS A 51 11.14 -6.49 6.98
C LYS A 51 12.65 -6.37 6.82
N PRO A 52 13.19 -5.28 6.24
CA PRO A 52 12.47 -4.14 5.65
C PRO A 52 11.76 -4.53 4.35
N ARG A 53 10.80 -3.69 3.89
CA ARG A 53 10.08 -3.85 2.62
C ARG A 53 11.06 -3.94 1.45
N PRO A 54 11.06 -5.05 0.69
CA PRO A 54 11.93 -5.15 -0.48
C PRO A 54 11.47 -4.21 -1.59
N LEU A 55 12.43 -3.61 -2.30
CA LEU A 55 12.17 -2.88 -3.52
C LEU A 55 12.26 -3.84 -4.71
N ILE A 56 11.36 -3.65 -5.68
CA ILE A 56 11.31 -4.46 -6.89
C ILE A 56 11.96 -3.68 -8.03
N ALA A 57 12.99 -4.27 -8.64
CA ALA A 57 13.63 -3.74 -9.82
C ALA A 57 12.96 -4.31 -11.08
N VAL A 58 12.48 -3.44 -11.95
CA VAL A 58 11.93 -3.79 -13.27
C VAL A 58 12.69 -2.99 -14.32
N PRO A 59 13.25 -3.63 -15.37
CA PRO A 59 13.96 -2.93 -16.43
C PRO A 59 13.12 -1.80 -17.03
N GLY A 60 13.70 -0.61 -17.18
CA GLY A 60 13.04 0.57 -17.77
C GLY A 60 12.11 1.33 -16.81
N LEU A 61 11.95 0.87 -15.58
CA LEU A 61 11.17 1.56 -14.54
C LEU A 61 12.06 1.95 -13.35
N PRO A 62 11.70 3.01 -12.61
CA PRO A 62 12.31 3.27 -11.31
C PRO A 62 12.01 2.11 -10.36
N LYS A 63 12.83 1.94 -9.31
CA LYS A 63 12.57 0.92 -8.30
C LYS A 63 11.18 1.09 -7.69
N ILE A 64 10.46 0.00 -7.62
CA ILE A 64 9.05 -0.05 -7.17
C ILE A 64 9.01 -0.41 -5.69
N GLY A 65 8.28 0.38 -4.90
CA GLY A 65 7.86 0.03 -3.55
C GLY A 65 6.48 -0.63 -3.60
N PRO A 66 6.38 -1.96 -3.39
CA PRO A 66 5.10 -2.65 -3.43
C PRO A 66 4.28 -2.39 -2.16
N LEU A 67 2.98 -2.23 -2.31
CA LEU A 67 2.01 -2.09 -1.22
C LEU A 67 0.78 -2.96 -1.52
N VAL A 68 0.37 -3.76 -0.56
CA VAL A 68 -0.85 -4.57 -0.69
C VAL A 68 -1.94 -4.03 0.23
N CYS A 69 -3.01 -3.50 -0.41
CA CYS A 69 -4.26 -3.08 0.24
C CYS A 69 -4.02 -2.14 1.43
N TYR A 70 -4.30 -2.62 2.63
CA TYR A 70 -4.21 -1.95 3.93
C TYR A 70 -2.84 -1.31 4.23
N GLU A 71 -1.77 -1.75 3.59
CA GLU A 71 -0.44 -1.19 3.82
C GLU A 71 -0.32 0.30 3.45
N ALA A 72 -1.15 0.79 2.54
CA ALA A 72 -1.16 2.20 2.14
C ALA A 72 -1.68 3.16 3.22
N ILE A 73 -2.29 2.66 4.30
CA ILE A 73 -2.86 3.54 5.33
C ILE A 73 -1.85 4.00 6.38
N PHE A 74 -0.72 3.29 6.53
CA PHE A 74 0.23 3.56 7.62
C PHE A 74 1.18 4.69 7.26
N PRO A 75 1.15 5.83 7.97
CA PRO A 75 2.16 6.86 7.83
C PRO A 75 3.53 6.36 8.31
N ALA A 76 4.61 6.93 7.77
CA ALA A 76 6.00 6.60 8.09
C ALA A 76 6.42 5.11 7.94
N ALA A 77 5.52 4.23 7.45
CA ALA A 77 5.78 2.81 7.29
C ALA A 77 5.85 2.36 5.81
N ILE A 78 5.70 3.31 4.88
CA ILE A 78 5.68 3.03 3.44
C ILE A 78 7.10 2.83 2.90
N VAL A 79 8.00 3.74 3.22
CA VAL A 79 9.42 3.65 2.86
C VAL A 79 10.20 3.10 4.03
N GLN A 80 10.84 1.95 3.83
CA GLN A 80 11.62 1.28 4.85
C GLN A 80 13.03 1.04 4.31
N GLY A 81 14.05 1.38 5.11
CA GLY A 81 15.45 1.24 4.71
C GLY A 81 16.06 2.48 4.09
N ALA A 82 17.33 2.38 3.71
CA ALA A 82 18.11 3.51 3.23
C ALA A 82 17.78 3.93 1.79
N GLU A 83 17.28 2.99 0.99
CA GLU A 83 16.94 3.24 -0.41
C GLU A 83 15.45 3.57 -0.55
N ARG A 84 15.15 4.64 -1.29
CA ARG A 84 13.78 5.07 -1.57
C ARG A 84 13.32 4.55 -2.93
N PRO A 85 12.07 4.07 -3.05
CA PRO A 85 11.49 3.76 -4.35
C PRO A 85 11.26 5.03 -5.16
N GLY A 86 11.29 4.91 -6.48
CA GLY A 86 10.89 6.00 -7.38
C GLY A 86 9.40 6.01 -7.69
N VAL A 87 8.70 4.91 -7.40
CA VAL A 87 7.26 4.77 -7.56
C VAL A 87 6.73 3.74 -6.55
N LEU A 88 5.54 3.97 -6.03
CA LEU A 88 4.80 3.00 -5.22
C LEU A 88 3.73 2.33 -6.09
N VAL A 89 3.55 1.03 -5.93
CA VAL A 89 2.46 0.28 -6.58
C VAL A 89 1.56 -0.30 -5.50
N ASN A 90 0.35 0.20 -5.40
CA ASN A 90 -0.65 -0.25 -4.45
C ASN A 90 -1.69 -1.14 -5.13
N LEU A 91 -1.66 -2.43 -4.84
CA LEU A 91 -2.64 -3.40 -5.30
C LEU A 91 -3.65 -3.65 -4.17
N THR A 92 -4.94 -3.40 -4.41
CA THR A 92 -5.95 -3.50 -3.35
C THR A 92 -7.21 -4.20 -3.80
N ASN A 93 -7.86 -4.85 -2.84
CA ASN A 93 -9.21 -5.36 -2.98
C ASN A 93 -10.13 -4.55 -2.05
N ASP A 94 -10.81 -3.56 -2.61
CA ASP A 94 -11.74 -2.71 -1.88
C ASP A 94 -13.15 -3.33 -1.74
N GLY A 95 -13.35 -4.56 -2.24
CA GLY A 95 -14.60 -5.31 -2.13
C GLY A 95 -15.11 -5.51 -0.70
N TRP A 96 -14.20 -5.49 0.26
CA TRP A 96 -14.52 -5.53 1.69
C TRP A 96 -15.39 -4.36 2.16
N PHE A 97 -15.30 -3.21 1.51
CA PHE A 97 -16.00 -2.00 1.90
C PHE A 97 -17.36 -1.83 1.21
N GLY A 98 -17.63 -2.62 0.15
CA GLY A 98 -18.81 -2.42 -0.68
C GLY A 98 -18.89 -1.00 -1.27
N ASN A 99 -20.07 -0.58 -1.71
CA ASN A 99 -20.29 0.78 -2.23
C ASN A 99 -20.57 1.78 -1.07
N THR A 100 -19.58 1.97 -0.22
CA THR A 100 -19.62 2.90 0.92
C THR A 100 -18.63 4.04 0.73
N THR A 101 -18.35 4.79 1.80
CA THR A 101 -17.27 5.79 1.84
C THR A 101 -15.88 5.14 1.89
N GLY A 102 -15.78 3.86 2.28
CA GLY A 102 -14.53 3.14 2.49
C GLY A 102 -13.54 3.22 1.32
N PRO A 103 -13.92 2.87 0.07
CA PRO A 103 -13.01 2.97 -1.07
C PRO A 103 -12.51 4.39 -1.33
N ARG A 104 -13.34 5.41 -1.08
CA ARG A 104 -12.97 6.82 -1.24
C ARG A 104 -11.97 7.27 -0.17
N GLN A 105 -12.19 6.86 1.08
CA GLN A 105 -11.26 7.11 2.20
C GLN A 105 -9.92 6.39 1.96
N HIS A 106 -9.96 5.16 1.48
CA HIS A 106 -8.75 4.39 1.18
C HIS A 106 -7.94 5.01 0.03
N LEU A 107 -8.60 5.52 -1.02
CA LEU A 107 -7.93 6.32 -2.05
C LEU A 107 -7.33 7.60 -1.45
N HIS A 108 -8.07 8.29 -0.57
CA HIS A 108 -7.57 9.51 0.08
C HIS A 108 -6.30 9.23 0.90
N GLN A 109 -6.27 8.15 1.67
CA GLN A 109 -5.08 7.72 2.41
C GLN A 109 -3.88 7.46 1.48
N ALA A 110 -4.09 6.80 0.34
CA ALA A 110 -3.03 6.61 -0.65
C ALA A 110 -2.50 7.96 -1.19
N ARG A 111 -3.39 8.94 -1.45
CA ARG A 111 -3.00 10.30 -1.87
C ARG A 111 -2.14 11.01 -0.80
N VAL A 112 -2.55 10.89 0.46
CA VAL A 112 -1.79 11.47 1.58
C VAL A 112 -0.40 10.81 1.67
N ARG A 113 -0.31 9.49 1.52
CA ARG A 113 0.98 8.78 1.51
C ARG A 113 1.88 9.26 0.37
N ALA A 114 1.34 9.46 -0.84
CA ALA A 114 2.12 9.98 -1.96
C ALA A 114 2.74 11.35 -1.62
N ALA A 115 1.94 12.26 -1.04
CA ALA A 115 2.40 13.59 -0.64
C ALA A 115 3.41 13.57 0.50
N GLU A 116 3.18 12.75 1.53
CA GLU A 116 4.07 12.61 2.68
C GLU A 116 5.45 12.07 2.31
N GLU A 117 5.47 11.11 1.39
CA GLU A 117 6.72 10.52 0.91
C GLU A 117 7.32 11.26 -0.28
N GLY A 118 6.57 12.10 -0.99
CA GLY A 118 7.01 12.70 -2.24
C GLY A 118 7.23 11.67 -3.35
N ILE A 119 6.46 10.57 -3.33
CA ILE A 119 6.59 9.46 -4.27
C ILE A 119 5.24 9.19 -4.93
N PRO A 120 5.19 9.11 -6.28
CA PRO A 120 3.94 8.82 -6.97
C PRO A 120 3.43 7.42 -6.64
N ILE A 121 2.11 7.24 -6.72
CA ILE A 121 1.45 5.95 -6.48
C ILE A 121 0.65 5.53 -7.70
N LEU A 122 0.93 4.34 -8.21
CA LEU A 122 0.07 3.62 -9.14
C LEU A 122 -0.84 2.71 -8.31
N ARG A 123 -2.11 3.11 -8.19
CA ARG A 123 -3.10 2.35 -7.43
C ARG A 123 -3.98 1.55 -8.35
N VAL A 124 -4.04 0.24 -8.14
CA VAL A 124 -4.92 -0.68 -8.85
C VAL A 124 -5.86 -1.32 -7.83
N ALA A 125 -7.14 -1.05 -7.98
CA ALA A 125 -8.18 -1.57 -7.10
C ALA A 125 -9.11 -2.52 -7.87
N ASN A 126 -9.47 -3.66 -7.26
CA ASN A 126 -10.33 -4.65 -7.89
C ASN A 126 -11.68 -4.04 -8.32
N ASN A 127 -12.52 -3.66 -7.37
CA ASN A 127 -13.79 -2.93 -7.61
C ASN A 127 -13.81 -1.54 -6.97
N GLY A 128 -12.69 -1.12 -6.38
CA GLY A 128 -12.49 0.22 -5.84
C GLY A 128 -12.05 1.21 -6.91
N ILE A 129 -11.47 2.32 -6.48
CA ILE A 129 -11.01 3.38 -7.37
C ILE A 129 -9.54 3.13 -7.72
N SER A 130 -9.25 2.86 -9.00
CA SER A 130 -7.89 2.81 -9.54
C SER A 130 -7.44 4.21 -9.93
N ALA A 131 -6.16 4.53 -9.71
CA ALA A 131 -5.67 5.89 -9.97
C ALA A 131 -4.17 5.94 -10.22
N VAL A 132 -3.77 6.92 -11.02
CA VAL A 132 -2.40 7.43 -11.11
C VAL A 132 -2.33 8.68 -10.25
N ILE A 133 -1.50 8.65 -9.22
CA ILE A 133 -1.37 9.72 -8.22
C ILE A 133 0.06 10.25 -8.30
N ASP A 134 0.21 11.58 -8.43
CA ASP A 134 1.52 12.19 -8.46
C ASP A 134 2.17 12.26 -7.06
N ALA A 135 3.41 12.66 -7.00
CA ALA A 135 4.19 12.78 -5.77
C ALA A 135 3.70 13.90 -4.81
N ARG A 136 2.69 14.68 -5.20
CA ARG A 136 2.01 15.68 -4.35
C ARG A 136 0.62 15.21 -3.90
N GLY A 137 0.23 13.98 -4.27
CA GLY A 137 -1.07 13.42 -3.94
C GLY A 137 -2.20 13.87 -4.86
N ALA A 138 -1.90 14.54 -5.99
CA ALA A 138 -2.91 14.86 -6.99
C ALA A 138 -3.25 13.63 -7.84
N VAL A 139 -4.55 13.39 -8.05
CA VAL A 139 -5.02 12.33 -8.95
C VAL A 139 -4.94 12.84 -10.38
N LEU A 140 -4.07 12.26 -11.18
CA LEU A 140 -3.88 12.63 -12.59
C LEU A 140 -4.89 11.93 -13.50
N GLN A 141 -5.13 10.65 -13.24
CA GLN A 141 -6.10 9.82 -13.96
C GLN A 141 -6.73 8.83 -13.00
N ARG A 142 -7.97 8.43 -13.25
CA ARG A 142 -8.66 7.44 -12.43
C ARG A 142 -9.68 6.62 -13.23
N LEU A 143 -9.98 5.42 -12.74
CA LEU A 143 -11.19 4.67 -12.99
C LEU A 143 -12.03 4.70 -11.72
N ASP A 144 -13.28 5.06 -11.86
CA ASP A 144 -14.21 5.15 -10.71
C ASP A 144 -14.60 3.77 -10.18
N LEU A 145 -15.29 3.76 -9.04
CA LEU A 145 -15.77 2.57 -8.37
C LEU A 145 -16.59 1.71 -9.33
N ASP A 146 -16.34 0.39 -9.32
CA ASP A 146 -17.02 -0.62 -10.15
C ASP A 146 -16.87 -0.42 -11.68
N VAL A 147 -15.94 0.44 -12.11
CA VAL A 147 -15.67 0.65 -13.54
C VAL A 147 -14.52 -0.28 -13.98
N LYS A 148 -14.79 -1.12 -15.00
CA LYS A 148 -13.75 -1.93 -15.66
C LYS A 148 -13.07 -1.10 -16.74
N GLY A 149 -11.73 -1.10 -16.75
CA GLY A 149 -10.98 -0.36 -17.77
C GLY A 149 -9.48 -0.48 -17.59
N VAL A 150 -8.76 0.28 -18.41
CA VAL A 150 -7.30 0.42 -18.37
C VAL A 150 -6.97 1.91 -18.28
N ILE A 151 -5.93 2.24 -17.56
CA ILE A 151 -5.32 3.57 -17.53
C ILE A 151 -3.94 3.45 -18.16
N ASP A 152 -3.75 4.10 -19.29
CA ASP A 152 -2.44 4.28 -19.90
C ASP A 152 -1.87 5.64 -19.51
N ALA A 153 -0.76 5.65 -18.79
CA ALA A 153 -0.17 6.86 -18.27
C ALA A 153 1.35 6.79 -18.21
N VAL A 154 1.99 7.93 -18.34
CA VAL A 154 3.40 8.08 -18.00
C VAL A 154 3.53 8.06 -16.49
N VAL A 155 4.47 7.28 -15.95
CA VAL A 155 4.75 7.22 -14.50
C VAL A 155 5.29 8.59 -14.06
N PRO A 156 4.61 9.28 -13.11
CA PRO A 156 5.09 10.56 -12.62
C PRO A 156 6.42 10.42 -11.89
N GLY A 157 7.25 11.47 -11.92
CA GLY A 157 8.52 11.50 -11.19
C GLY A 157 8.34 11.65 -9.69
N ALA A 158 9.21 11.00 -8.91
CA ALA A 158 9.33 11.24 -7.48
C ALA A 158 9.99 12.61 -7.20
N LEU A 159 9.64 13.20 -6.08
CA LEU A 159 10.25 14.44 -5.56
C LEU A 159 11.40 14.14 -4.58
N ALA A 160 12.20 15.13 -4.27
CA ALA A 160 13.07 15.08 -3.10
C ALA A 160 12.23 14.81 -1.84
N PRO A 161 12.79 14.09 -0.84
CA PRO A 161 12.03 13.74 0.37
C PRO A 161 11.44 14.99 1.03
N PRO A 162 10.09 15.08 1.18
CA PRO A 162 9.43 16.17 1.88
C PRO A 162 9.78 16.19 3.38
N PRO A 163 9.41 17.26 4.12
CA PRO A 163 9.67 17.33 5.56
C PRO A 163 9.16 16.13 6.33
N TYR A 164 7.95 15.65 6.04
CA TYR A 164 7.39 14.48 6.72
C TYR A 164 8.21 13.20 6.46
N ALA A 165 8.66 12.96 5.23
CA ALA A 165 9.50 11.81 4.91
C ALA A 165 10.86 11.82 5.65
N ARG A 166 11.30 12.98 6.12
CA ARG A 166 12.57 13.16 6.88
C ARG A 166 12.36 13.09 8.39
N LEU A 167 11.27 13.63 8.89
CA LEU A 167 11.03 13.89 10.31
C LEU A 167 9.98 12.98 10.93
N GLY A 168 9.13 12.34 10.09
CA GLY A 168 8.01 11.53 10.55
C GLY A 168 7.09 12.33 11.46
N ASP A 169 6.61 11.67 12.51
CA ASP A 169 5.73 12.27 13.54
C ASP A 169 6.48 13.08 14.61
N GLY A 170 7.80 13.23 14.47
CA GLY A 170 8.64 13.97 15.44
C GLY A 170 8.16 15.37 15.76
N PRO A 171 7.86 16.24 14.75
CA PRO A 171 7.32 17.58 15.00
C PRO A 171 5.96 17.56 15.72
N PHE A 172 5.09 16.62 15.38
CA PHE A 172 3.81 16.46 16.07
C PHE A 172 4.00 16.03 17.52
N ALA A 173 4.86 15.04 17.77
CA ALA A 173 5.18 14.61 19.14
C ALA A 173 5.77 15.75 19.97
N ALA A 174 6.64 16.58 19.38
CA ALA A 174 7.19 17.75 20.07
C ALA A 174 6.13 18.78 20.46
N MET A 175 5.09 18.99 19.63
CA MET A 175 3.98 19.89 19.95
C MET A 175 3.07 19.38 21.07
N LEU A 176 3.05 18.08 21.34
CA LEU A 176 2.25 17.52 22.43
C LEU A 176 2.91 17.63 23.82
N VAL A 177 4.19 17.98 23.88
CA VAL A 177 4.98 18.08 25.11
C VAL A 177 5.09 19.53 25.61
N VAL A 178 4.60 20.49 24.85
CA VAL A 178 4.52 21.92 25.20
C VAL A 178 3.13 22.22 25.74
#